data_2404b0cddcc67c8ab1c0032667eed24b
#
_entry.id   2404b0cddcc67c8ab1c0032667eed24b
#
_cell.length_a   1.000
_cell.length_b   1.000
_cell.length_c   1.000
_cell.angle_alpha   90.00
_cell.angle_beta   90.00
_cell.angle_gamma   90.00
#
_symmetry.space_group_name_H-M   'P 1'
#
loop_
_entity.id
_entity.type
_entity.pdbx_description
1 polymer ?
#
loop_
_entity_poly.entity_id
_entity_poly.type
_entity_poly.pdbx_seq_one_letter_code
_entity_poly.pdbx_strand_id
1 'polypeptide(L)'
;MKLCFLRHGEADWPDWDKPDDERPLTERGRKEMKRVAKFLERLKFAPDAILTSPLPRASQTAEIVADRLKMELKTESALAHGFNLECLRRIITKLECECVMIVGHEPAFSAVIKELTGGEVKLSKAGVALLEVNRGSTSGKLLWLFPPKFSKSAS
;
A
#
# COMPACT_ATOMS: atom_id res chain seq x y z
N MET A 1 -11.75 2.05 12.42
CA MET A 1 -11.39 2.03 10.99
C MET A 1 -10.12 1.22 10.77
N LYS A 2 -10.11 0.39 9.75
CA LYS A 2 -8.89 -0.35 9.36
C LYS A 2 -8.22 0.32 8.19
N LEU A 3 -6.91 0.43 8.27
CA LEU A 3 -6.07 1.09 7.27
C LEU A 3 -4.98 0.14 6.81
N CYS A 4 -4.99 -0.18 5.53
CA CYS A 4 -4.02 -1.11 4.94
C CYS A 4 -3.00 -0.33 4.11
N PHE A 5 -1.74 -0.46 4.46
CA PHE A 5 -0.61 0.12 3.72
C PHE A 5 -0.02 -0.95 2.81
N LEU A 6 0.03 -0.68 1.53
CA LEU A 6 0.69 -1.55 0.56
C LEU A 6 1.80 -0.77 -0.14
N ARG A 7 3.05 -1.16 0.07
CA ARG A 7 4.16 -0.57 -0.65
C ARG A 7 4.21 -1.15 -2.06
N HIS A 8 4.51 -0.29 -3.06
CA HIS A 8 4.64 -0.75 -4.44
C HIS A 8 5.63 -1.91 -4.59
N GLY A 9 5.44 -2.73 -5.60
CA GLY A 9 6.32 -3.84 -5.94
C GLY A 9 7.65 -3.40 -6.52
N GLU A 10 8.47 -4.37 -6.89
CA GLU A 10 9.79 -4.11 -7.44
C GLU A 10 9.72 -3.30 -8.73
N ALA A 11 10.49 -2.22 -8.76
CA ALA A 11 10.64 -1.32 -9.90
C ALA A 11 12.12 -0.95 -10.11
N ASP A 12 13.01 -1.87 -9.77
CA ASP A 12 14.47 -1.65 -9.80
C ASP A 12 15.04 -2.01 -11.18
N TRP A 13 15.17 -0.99 -12.01
CA TRP A 13 15.72 -1.12 -13.36
C TRP A 13 17.22 -0.76 -13.33
N PRO A 14 18.14 -1.67 -13.65
CA PRO A 14 19.59 -1.40 -13.52
C PRO A 14 20.09 -0.24 -14.37
N ASP A 15 19.53 -0.04 -15.56
CA ASP A 15 19.98 0.99 -16.50
C ASP A 15 18.91 2.05 -16.76
N TRP A 16 18.12 2.39 -15.73
CA TRP A 16 17.06 3.39 -15.88
C TRP A 16 17.66 4.78 -16.11
N ASP A 17 17.39 5.36 -17.27
CA ASP A 17 17.93 6.65 -17.70
C ASP A 17 16.86 7.76 -17.83
N LYS A 18 15.64 7.49 -17.41
CA LYS A 18 14.53 8.43 -17.42
C LYS A 18 14.25 8.93 -16.00
N PRO A 19 13.36 9.92 -15.83
CA PRO A 19 13.00 10.37 -14.49
C PRO A 19 12.56 9.22 -13.58
N ASP A 20 12.99 9.27 -12.33
CA ASP A 20 12.70 8.23 -11.35
C ASP A 20 11.20 7.96 -11.19
N ASP A 21 10.40 9.01 -11.23
CA ASP A 21 8.94 8.92 -11.09
C ASP A 21 8.25 8.14 -12.21
N GLU A 22 8.93 7.93 -13.33
CA GLU A 22 8.38 7.19 -14.46
C GLU A 22 8.67 5.69 -14.41
N ARG A 23 9.44 5.21 -13.42
CA ARG A 23 9.79 3.79 -13.33
C ARG A 23 8.55 2.92 -13.10
N PRO A 24 8.23 2.01 -14.03
CA PRO A 24 7.15 1.05 -13.83
C PRO A 24 7.64 -0.16 -13.03
N LEU A 25 6.72 -1.03 -12.66
CA LEU A 25 7.09 -2.33 -12.11
C LEU A 25 7.93 -3.11 -13.13
N THR A 26 8.92 -3.85 -12.64
CA THR A 26 9.60 -4.84 -13.45
C THR A 26 8.68 -6.04 -13.67
N GLU A 27 9.03 -6.92 -14.61
CA GLU A 27 8.28 -8.16 -14.81
C GLU A 27 8.28 -9.01 -13.53
N ARG A 28 9.40 -9.08 -12.83
CA ARG A 28 9.51 -9.74 -11.54
C ARG A 28 8.57 -9.11 -10.51
N GLY A 29 8.52 -7.78 -10.48
CA GLY A 29 7.62 -7.05 -9.59
C GLY A 29 6.15 -7.37 -9.87
N ARG A 30 5.77 -7.46 -11.14
CA ARG A 30 4.40 -7.83 -11.54
C ARG A 30 4.03 -9.23 -11.11
N LYS A 31 4.93 -10.18 -11.30
CA LYS A 31 4.70 -11.58 -10.87
C LYS A 31 4.52 -11.68 -9.37
N GLU A 32 5.39 -11.00 -8.61
CA GLU A 32 5.30 -10.99 -7.16
C GLU A 32 3.98 -10.36 -6.69
N MET A 33 3.59 -9.24 -7.30
CA MET A 33 2.33 -8.59 -6.92
C MET A 33 1.11 -9.45 -7.21
N LYS A 34 1.13 -10.23 -8.27
CA LYS A 34 0.04 -11.18 -8.55
C LYS A 34 -0.08 -12.23 -7.44
N ARG A 35 1.06 -12.70 -6.91
CA ARG A 35 1.06 -13.63 -5.78
C ARG A 35 0.54 -12.98 -4.51
N VAL A 36 0.97 -11.74 -4.25
CA VAL A 36 0.50 -10.98 -3.08
C VAL A 36 -1.01 -10.74 -3.16
N ALA A 37 -1.52 -10.34 -4.32
CA ALA A 37 -2.95 -10.13 -4.52
C ALA A 37 -3.76 -11.41 -4.27
N LYS A 38 -3.26 -12.54 -4.75
CA LYS A 38 -3.88 -13.85 -4.52
C LYS A 38 -3.87 -14.21 -3.03
N PHE A 39 -2.78 -13.91 -2.33
CA PHE A 39 -2.68 -14.13 -0.89
C PHE A 39 -3.71 -13.29 -0.13
N LEU A 40 -3.85 -12.01 -0.49
CA LEU A 40 -4.85 -11.13 0.12
C LEU A 40 -6.27 -11.64 -0.10
N GLU A 41 -6.55 -12.14 -1.30
CA GLU A 41 -7.85 -12.73 -1.60
C GLU A 41 -8.12 -13.96 -0.71
N ARG A 42 -7.11 -14.79 -0.51
CA ARG A 42 -7.23 -15.98 0.36
C ARG A 42 -7.43 -15.62 1.82
N LEU A 43 -6.86 -14.52 2.27
CA LEU A 43 -7.11 -13.99 3.60
C LEU A 43 -8.52 -13.40 3.73
N LYS A 44 -9.28 -13.38 2.64
CA LYS A 44 -10.58 -12.73 2.57
C LYS A 44 -10.51 -11.24 2.94
N PHE A 45 -9.37 -10.63 2.61
CA PHE A 45 -9.22 -9.19 2.80
C PHE A 45 -10.09 -8.47 1.79
N ALA A 46 -11.04 -7.67 2.28
CA ALA A 46 -12.03 -6.99 1.45
C ALA A 46 -12.11 -5.52 1.86
N PRO A 47 -11.21 -4.67 1.35
CA PRO A 47 -11.30 -3.24 1.64
C PRO A 47 -12.50 -2.62 0.96
N ASP A 48 -13.02 -1.53 1.53
CA ASP A 48 -14.13 -0.78 0.93
C ASP A 48 -13.65 0.16 -0.18
N ALA A 49 -12.37 0.54 -0.14
CA ALA A 49 -11.76 1.43 -1.13
C ALA A 49 -10.28 1.13 -1.28
N ILE A 50 -9.76 1.33 -2.49
CA ILE A 50 -8.33 1.25 -2.78
C ILE A 50 -7.91 2.59 -3.40
N LEU A 51 -6.96 3.26 -2.74
CA LEU A 51 -6.40 4.54 -3.20
C LEU A 51 -4.94 4.33 -3.56
N THR A 52 -4.48 4.93 -4.64
CA THR A 52 -3.09 4.76 -5.09
C THR A 52 -2.41 6.07 -5.41
N SER A 53 -1.09 6.10 -5.15
CA SER A 53 -0.21 7.11 -5.72
C SER A 53 -0.32 7.08 -7.26
N PRO A 54 -0.20 8.24 -7.91
CA PRO A 54 -0.21 8.30 -9.39
C PRO A 54 1.08 7.76 -10.04
N LEU A 55 2.15 7.54 -9.28
CA LEU A 55 3.41 7.06 -9.87
C LEU A 55 3.24 5.64 -10.43
N PRO A 56 3.76 5.35 -11.64
CA PRO A 56 3.51 4.07 -12.31
C PRO A 56 3.75 2.83 -11.46
N ARG A 57 4.85 2.76 -10.72
CA ARG A 57 5.15 1.58 -9.88
C ARG A 57 4.10 1.33 -8.80
N ALA A 58 3.47 2.39 -8.31
CA ALA A 58 2.40 2.26 -7.32
C ALA A 58 1.04 2.00 -7.98
N SER A 59 0.70 2.74 -9.04
CA SER A 59 -0.58 2.56 -9.72
C SER A 59 -0.69 1.16 -10.34
N GLN A 60 0.40 0.65 -10.91
CA GLN A 60 0.43 -0.71 -11.45
C GLN A 60 0.29 -1.78 -10.37
N THR A 61 0.92 -1.56 -9.21
CA THR A 61 0.74 -2.41 -8.03
C THR A 61 -0.73 -2.45 -7.63
N ALA A 62 -1.33 -1.27 -7.52
CA ALA A 62 -2.73 -1.13 -7.12
C ALA A 62 -3.70 -1.75 -8.13
N GLU A 63 -3.43 -1.59 -9.42
CA GLU A 63 -4.24 -2.21 -10.49
C GLU A 63 -4.28 -3.73 -10.35
N ILE A 64 -3.13 -4.35 -10.09
CA ILE A 64 -3.05 -5.81 -9.93
C ILE A 64 -3.91 -6.27 -8.76
N VAL A 65 -3.85 -5.56 -7.63
CA VAL A 65 -4.65 -5.90 -6.46
C VAL A 65 -6.14 -5.63 -6.70
N ALA A 66 -6.47 -4.49 -7.28
CA ALA A 66 -7.85 -4.11 -7.56
C ALA A 66 -8.52 -5.10 -8.51
N ASP A 67 -7.81 -5.53 -9.55
CA ASP A 67 -8.31 -6.55 -10.48
C ASP A 67 -8.61 -7.87 -9.75
N ARG A 68 -7.70 -8.30 -8.90
CA ARG A 68 -7.87 -9.57 -8.17
C ARG A 68 -9.02 -9.52 -7.18
N LEU A 69 -9.14 -8.40 -6.47
CA LEU A 69 -10.19 -8.24 -5.46
C LEU A 69 -11.50 -7.71 -6.04
N LYS A 70 -11.53 -7.42 -7.35
CA LYS A 70 -12.70 -6.88 -8.06
C LYS A 70 -13.20 -5.58 -7.45
N MET A 71 -12.26 -4.67 -7.24
CA MET A 71 -12.51 -3.37 -6.62
C MET A 71 -12.22 -2.24 -7.58
N GLU A 72 -12.91 -1.14 -7.42
CA GLU A 72 -12.57 0.10 -8.09
C GLU A 72 -11.31 0.70 -7.50
N LEU A 73 -10.52 1.36 -8.34
CA LEU A 73 -9.28 2.00 -7.97
C LEU A 73 -9.40 3.50 -8.16
N LYS A 74 -9.00 4.26 -7.13
CA LYS A 74 -8.96 5.72 -7.20
C LYS A 74 -7.54 6.21 -7.01
N THR A 75 -7.15 7.21 -7.82
CA THR A 75 -5.86 7.87 -7.68
C THR A 75 -5.96 8.97 -6.64
N GLU A 76 -4.98 9.03 -5.74
CA GLU A 76 -4.86 10.06 -4.71
C GLU A 76 -3.47 10.69 -4.79
N SER A 77 -3.38 11.91 -5.30
CA SER A 77 -2.12 12.60 -5.53
C SER A 77 -1.28 12.79 -4.28
N ALA A 78 -1.92 12.91 -3.11
CA ALA A 78 -1.22 13.07 -1.85
C ALA A 78 -0.37 11.87 -1.46
N LEU A 79 -0.60 10.70 -2.07
CA LEU A 79 0.19 9.49 -1.84
C LEU A 79 1.51 9.47 -2.61
N ALA A 80 1.77 10.44 -3.49
CA ALA A 80 3.02 10.54 -4.23
C ALA A 80 4.14 11.05 -3.32
N HIS A 81 4.70 12.22 -3.63
CA HIS A 81 5.75 12.80 -2.81
C HIS A 81 5.17 13.59 -1.64
N GLY A 82 5.89 13.58 -0.51
CA GLY A 82 5.52 14.37 0.65
C GLY A 82 4.34 13.82 1.47
N PHE A 83 3.96 12.56 1.25
CA PHE A 83 2.91 11.95 2.07
C PHE A 83 3.33 11.88 3.53
N ASN A 84 2.44 12.29 4.44
CA ASN A 84 2.67 12.30 5.88
C ASN A 84 1.36 12.08 6.63
N LEU A 85 1.42 12.09 7.96
CA LEU A 85 0.24 11.86 8.80
C LEU A 85 -0.87 12.89 8.56
N GLU A 86 -0.52 14.14 8.31
CA GLU A 86 -1.50 15.19 8.00
C GLU A 86 -2.25 14.89 6.71
N CYS A 87 -1.54 14.47 5.67
CA CYS A 87 -2.15 14.03 4.42
C CYS A 87 -3.10 12.85 4.65
N LEU A 88 -2.66 11.88 5.45
CA LEU A 88 -3.48 10.72 5.78
C LEU A 88 -4.78 11.14 6.47
N ARG A 89 -4.70 12.04 7.43
CA ARG A 89 -5.88 12.54 8.13
C ARG A 89 -6.89 13.17 7.18
N ARG A 90 -6.41 13.96 6.23
CA ARG A 90 -7.28 14.59 5.23
C ARG A 90 -7.97 13.55 4.37
N ILE A 91 -7.23 12.51 3.99
CA ILE A 91 -7.78 11.41 3.19
C ILE A 91 -8.89 10.68 3.97
N ILE A 92 -8.59 10.20 5.17
CA ILE A 92 -9.54 9.39 5.94
C ILE A 92 -10.74 10.19 6.44
N THR A 93 -10.58 11.49 6.66
CA THR A 93 -11.71 12.36 7.07
C THR A 93 -12.79 12.43 5.98
N LYS A 94 -12.39 12.34 4.72
CA LYS A 94 -13.31 12.40 3.57
C LYS A 94 -13.93 11.05 3.24
N LEU A 95 -13.43 9.96 3.82
CA LEU A 95 -13.90 8.62 3.50
C LEU A 95 -14.94 8.14 4.52
N GLU A 96 -16.06 7.66 4.01
CA GLU A 96 -17.11 7.03 4.82
C GLU A 96 -17.01 5.51 4.68
N CYS A 97 -15.85 4.95 5.04
CA CYS A 97 -15.63 3.52 4.93
C CYS A 97 -14.91 2.99 6.17
N GLU A 98 -15.06 1.69 6.42
CA GLU A 98 -14.47 1.03 7.58
C GLU A 98 -13.10 0.45 7.32
N CYS A 99 -12.76 0.19 6.05
CA CYS A 99 -11.48 -0.37 5.66
C CYS A 99 -11.01 0.23 4.34
N VAL A 100 -9.83 0.84 4.34
CA VAL A 100 -9.24 1.42 3.13
C VAL A 100 -7.83 0.90 2.94
N MET A 101 -7.48 0.55 1.68
CA MET A 101 -6.12 0.24 1.30
C MET A 101 -5.52 1.47 0.62
N ILE A 102 -4.31 1.84 1.02
CA ILE A 102 -3.53 2.88 0.35
C ILE A 102 -2.25 2.26 -0.21
N VAL A 103 -1.93 2.60 -1.44
CA VAL A 103 -0.78 2.07 -2.16
C VAL A 103 0.20 3.19 -2.45
N GLY A 104 1.44 3.04 -2.01
CA GLY A 104 2.42 4.13 -2.12
C GLY A 104 3.84 3.71 -1.82
N HIS A 105 4.56 4.57 -1.13
CA HIS A 105 6.01 4.60 -1.13
C HIS A 105 6.64 4.62 0.26
N GLU A 106 7.90 4.19 0.32
CA GLU A 106 8.77 4.40 1.45
C GLU A 106 9.70 5.59 1.17
N PRO A 107 10.21 6.27 2.18
CA PRO A 107 10.06 5.98 3.63
C PRO A 107 8.77 6.52 4.27
N ALA A 108 7.89 7.12 3.49
CA ALA A 108 6.69 7.78 4.02
C ALA A 108 5.78 6.83 4.80
N PHE A 109 5.53 5.63 4.28
CA PHE A 109 4.61 4.69 4.92
C PHE A 109 5.11 4.21 6.30
N SER A 110 6.36 3.79 6.40
CA SER A 110 6.89 3.36 7.70
C SER A 110 6.98 4.52 8.70
N ALA A 111 7.26 5.74 8.21
CA ALA A 111 7.28 6.94 9.06
C ALA A 111 5.88 7.22 9.64
N VAL A 112 4.84 7.14 8.82
CA VAL A 112 3.45 7.34 9.28
C VAL A 112 3.03 6.23 10.24
N ILE A 113 3.39 4.99 9.96
CA ILE A 113 3.10 3.86 10.87
C ILE A 113 3.75 4.10 12.23
N LYS A 114 4.99 4.59 12.25
CA LYS A 114 5.68 4.91 13.50
C LYS A 114 4.96 6.01 14.28
N GLU A 115 4.51 7.05 13.60
CA GLU A 115 3.74 8.12 14.25
C GLU A 115 2.43 7.60 14.83
N LEU A 116 1.76 6.68 14.14
CA LEU A 116 0.48 6.14 14.59
C LEU A 116 0.62 5.12 15.73
N THR A 117 1.66 4.30 15.70
CA THR A 117 1.78 3.15 16.60
C THR A 117 2.90 3.28 17.64
N GLY A 118 3.86 4.16 17.39
CA GLY A 118 5.08 4.27 18.20
C GLY A 118 6.14 3.24 17.83
N GLY A 119 5.85 2.29 16.92
CA GLY A 119 6.76 1.21 16.56
C GLY A 119 7.45 1.41 15.23
N GLU A 120 8.71 1.00 15.15
CA GLU A 120 9.43 0.96 13.91
C GLU A 120 9.14 -0.35 13.19
N VAL A 121 8.76 -0.26 11.91
CA VAL A 121 8.51 -1.44 11.09
C VAL A 121 9.34 -1.36 9.81
N LYS A 122 9.64 -2.53 9.27
CA LYS A 122 10.24 -2.63 7.93
C LYS A 122 9.14 -3.04 6.96
N LEU A 123 8.77 -2.12 6.08
CA LEU A 123 7.80 -2.41 5.02
C LEU A 123 8.59 -2.60 3.72
N SER A 124 8.81 -3.85 3.35
CA SER A 124 9.53 -4.19 2.12
C SER A 124 8.68 -3.92 0.88
N LYS A 125 9.31 -3.88 -0.30
CA LYS A 125 8.59 -3.77 -1.58
C LYS A 125 7.54 -4.86 -1.65
N ALA A 126 6.33 -4.53 -2.09
CA ALA A 126 5.17 -5.42 -2.09
C ALA A 126 4.75 -5.89 -0.70
N GLY A 127 5.30 -5.31 0.35
CA GLY A 127 4.90 -5.59 1.72
C GLY A 127 3.58 -4.92 2.06
N VAL A 128 2.84 -5.53 2.97
CA VAL A 128 1.52 -5.06 3.35
C VAL A 128 1.37 -5.03 4.87
N ALA A 129 0.78 -3.96 5.39
CA ALA A 129 0.55 -3.78 6.82
C ALA A 129 -0.89 -3.33 7.07
N LEU A 130 -1.57 -3.96 8.01
CA LEU A 130 -2.92 -3.59 8.40
C LEU A 130 -2.90 -2.98 9.79
N LEU A 131 -3.44 -1.79 9.92
CA LEU A 131 -3.59 -1.08 11.18
C LEU A 131 -5.06 -0.88 11.51
N GLU A 132 -5.35 -0.81 12.79
CA GLU A 132 -6.61 -0.28 13.30
C GLU A 132 -6.34 1.12 13.81
N VAL A 133 -7.06 2.11 13.30
CA VAL A 133 -6.87 3.52 13.68
C VAL A 133 -8.18 4.12 14.15
N ASN A 134 -8.08 5.04 15.11
CA ASN A 134 -9.23 5.81 15.58
C ASN A 134 -9.35 7.08 14.72
N ARG A 135 -10.52 7.30 14.11
CA ARG A 135 -10.73 8.43 13.19
C ARG A 135 -10.41 9.80 13.80
N GLY A 136 -10.70 9.98 15.06
CA GLY A 136 -10.48 11.25 15.75
C GLY A 136 -9.14 11.40 16.44
N SER A 137 -8.26 10.42 16.32
CA SER A 137 -7.00 10.40 17.07
C SER A 137 -5.81 10.17 16.15
N THR A 138 -4.62 10.37 16.72
CA THR A 138 -3.33 10.14 16.02
C THR A 138 -2.72 8.81 16.39
N SER A 139 -3.51 7.89 16.95
CA SER A 139 -3.02 6.60 17.41
C SER A 139 -3.65 5.44 16.67
N GLY A 140 -2.90 4.36 16.57
CA GLY A 140 -3.34 3.14 15.93
C GLY A 140 -2.60 1.93 16.46
N LYS A 141 -3.09 0.77 16.07
CA LYS A 141 -2.47 -0.52 16.43
C LYS A 141 -2.12 -1.26 15.15
N LEU A 142 -0.92 -1.82 15.09
CA LEU A 142 -0.55 -2.71 14.00
C LEU A 142 -1.20 -4.07 14.26
N LEU A 143 -2.06 -4.52 13.35
CA LEU A 143 -2.73 -5.82 13.46
C LEU A 143 -1.88 -6.93 12.85
N TRP A 144 -1.32 -6.70 11.65
CA TRP A 144 -0.39 -7.62 11.02
C TRP A 144 0.45 -6.89 9.96
N LEU A 145 1.58 -7.48 9.66
CA LEU A 145 2.50 -7.02 8.61
C LEU A 145 3.09 -8.25 7.93
N PHE A 146 2.97 -8.32 6.60
CA PHE A 146 3.50 -9.42 5.80
C PHE A 146 4.46 -8.91 4.74
N PRO A 147 5.70 -9.44 4.69
CA PRO A 147 6.54 -9.25 3.51
C PRO A 147 6.04 -10.16 2.38
N PRO A 148 6.39 -9.87 1.10
CA PRO A 148 5.85 -10.63 -0.03
C PRO A 148 6.21 -12.11 -0.02
N LYS A 149 7.28 -12.50 0.67
CA LYS A 149 7.69 -13.91 0.75
C LYS A 149 6.61 -14.81 1.34
N PHE A 150 5.71 -14.28 2.17
CA PHE A 150 4.60 -15.05 2.72
C PHE A 150 3.58 -15.46 1.64
N SER A 151 3.54 -14.75 0.53
CA SER A 151 2.64 -15.08 -0.57
C SER A 151 3.04 -16.36 -1.30
N LYS A 152 4.30 -16.78 -1.19
CA LYS A 152 4.81 -17.98 -1.83
C LYS A 152 4.28 -19.27 -1.19
N SER A 153 3.98 -19.24 0.10
CA SER A 153 3.47 -20.42 0.82
C SER A 153 1.96 -20.58 0.67
N ALA A 154 1.28 -19.64 0.01
CA ALA A 154 -0.16 -19.65 -0.21
C ALA A 154 -0.58 -20.23 -1.57
N SER A 155 0.37 -20.74 -2.33
CA SER A 155 0.12 -21.30 -3.67
C SER A 155 -0.62 -22.64 -3.64
#